data_047d9b648ea6e3c9dbab53b619d6e77a
#
_entry.id   047d9b648ea6e3c9dbab53b619d6e77a
#
_cell.length_a   1.000
_cell.length_b   1.000
_cell.length_c   1.000
_cell.angle_alpha   90.00
_cell.angle_beta   90.00
_cell.angle_gamma   90.00
#
_symmetry.space_group_name_H-M   'P 1'
#
loop_
_entity.id
_entity.type
_entity.pdbx_description
1 polymer ?
#
loop_
_entity_poly.entity_id
_entity_poly.type
_entity_poly.pdbx_seq_one_letter_code
_entity_poly.pdbx_strand_id
1 'polypeptide(L)'
;DGDFWVLYIGHNEVMGPFGAGTVFGQKTPPLKALRLGLSLKRLRLGQWIAGFGGPSGDDDGTQWKGMGMFLDRQIKADDPQLNWVYDAYKKNLSDILAAGRRADVHIVMSSAVSNLRDSAPFAGDDAVAQFQLARLIEAEGKVDEARSHYISARDLDALRFRADSKLNAITQALGQAEPGGVTYVDAQAALDAQSPSGIAGRETFYEHVHFTFAGNHRLARLFAGGIASQLASGGDKPSGPWLTSGECAGRLAYTDWDRGVVLASVIRRLQQPPFNHRLNNDEALGQLRDE
;
A
#
# COMPACT_ATOMS: atom_id res chain seq x y z
N ASP A 1 -4.77 14.62 -18.04
CA ASP A 1 -5.26 14.20 -19.35
C ASP A 1 -4.81 12.75 -19.57
N GLY A 2 -5.73 11.83 -19.61
CA GLY A 2 -5.52 10.40 -19.86
C GLY A 2 -6.88 9.73 -19.96
N ASP A 3 -6.97 8.67 -20.77
CA ASP A 3 -8.24 7.95 -21.02
C ASP A 3 -8.61 7.05 -19.83
N PHE A 4 -7.62 6.62 -19.06
CA PHE A 4 -7.75 5.79 -17.87
C PHE A 4 -6.96 6.33 -16.69
N TRP A 5 -7.53 6.24 -15.48
CA TRP A 5 -6.79 6.40 -14.23
C TRP A 5 -6.66 5.06 -13.53
N VAL A 6 -5.44 4.75 -13.08
CA VAL A 6 -5.17 3.56 -12.27
C VAL A 6 -4.89 4.01 -10.84
N LEU A 7 -5.65 3.49 -9.88
CA LEU A 7 -5.53 3.84 -8.46
C LEU A 7 -5.12 2.62 -7.63
N TYR A 8 -3.93 2.73 -7.00
CA TYR A 8 -3.43 1.79 -6.00
C TYR A 8 -2.94 2.58 -4.78
N ILE A 9 -3.76 2.65 -3.74
CA ILE A 9 -3.53 3.51 -2.57
C ILE A 9 -4.00 2.80 -1.29
N GLY A 10 -3.55 3.29 -0.11
CA GLY A 10 -4.05 2.84 1.20
C GLY A 10 -2.97 2.58 2.26
N HIS A 11 -1.72 2.25 1.90
CA HIS A 11 -0.69 1.87 2.86
C HIS A 11 -0.22 3.03 3.76
N ASN A 12 -0.25 4.27 3.27
CA ASN A 12 0.31 5.42 3.98
C ASN A 12 -0.74 6.27 4.71
N GLU A 13 -1.98 5.81 4.81
CA GLU A 13 -3.07 6.62 5.36
C GLU A 13 -2.93 6.86 6.86
N VAL A 14 -2.42 5.89 7.62
CA VAL A 14 -2.25 6.01 9.07
C VAL A 14 -0.91 6.63 9.43
N MET A 15 0.18 6.17 8.81
CA MET A 15 1.55 6.57 9.17
C MET A 15 2.08 7.71 8.30
N GLY A 16 1.44 8.00 7.17
CA GLY A 16 1.84 9.07 6.26
C GLY A 16 1.52 10.47 6.77
N PRO A 17 1.81 11.51 5.96
CA PRO A 17 1.51 12.89 6.32
C PRO A 17 0.04 13.07 6.69
N PHE A 18 -0.22 13.77 7.81
CA PHE A 18 -1.53 14.04 8.40
C PHE A 18 -2.26 12.83 8.99
N GLY A 19 -1.72 11.61 8.88
CA GLY A 19 -2.27 10.42 9.51
C GLY A 19 -2.13 10.44 11.04
N ALA A 20 -2.81 9.51 11.72
CA ALA A 20 -2.80 9.42 13.18
C ALA A 20 -1.39 9.13 13.75
N GLY A 21 -0.60 8.29 13.06
CA GLY A 21 0.76 7.93 13.43
C GLY A 21 1.85 8.80 12.79
N THR A 22 1.49 9.92 12.15
CA THR A 22 2.45 10.75 11.43
C THR A 22 3.58 11.29 12.32
N VAL A 23 4.76 11.40 11.72
CA VAL A 23 5.92 12.15 12.27
C VAL A 23 6.12 13.47 11.53
N PHE A 24 5.29 13.79 10.52
CA PHE A 24 5.39 14.93 9.63
C PHE A 24 4.35 16.00 9.98
N GLY A 25 4.57 16.72 11.09
CA GLY A 25 3.71 17.85 11.45
C GLY A 25 2.41 17.47 12.15
N GLN A 26 1.32 18.16 11.82
CA GLN A 26 0.04 18.04 12.52
C GLN A 26 -0.66 16.70 12.22
N LYS A 27 -1.10 16.02 13.29
CA LYS A 27 -1.91 14.81 13.21
C LYS A 27 -3.38 15.16 12.96
N THR A 28 -4.02 14.39 12.11
CA THR A 28 -5.48 14.42 11.86
C THR A 28 -6.09 15.83 11.82
N PRO A 29 -5.55 16.77 10.99
CA PRO A 29 -6.08 18.13 10.93
C PRO A 29 -7.48 18.13 10.28
N PRO A 30 -8.35 19.12 10.56
CA PRO A 30 -9.63 19.23 9.88
C PRO A 30 -9.44 19.27 8.36
N LEU A 31 -10.05 18.33 7.63
CA LEU A 31 -9.82 18.13 6.19
C LEU A 31 -10.08 19.41 5.37
N LYS A 32 -11.09 20.21 5.76
CA LYS A 32 -11.37 21.48 5.10
C LYS A 32 -10.24 22.50 5.27
N ALA A 33 -9.68 22.60 6.47
CA ALA A 33 -8.57 23.51 6.76
C ALA A 33 -7.29 23.06 6.01
N LEU A 34 -7.00 21.74 5.99
CA LEU A 34 -5.91 21.17 5.22
C LEU A 34 -6.02 21.51 3.73
N ARG A 35 -7.18 21.26 3.13
CA ARG A 35 -7.44 21.53 1.71
C ARG A 35 -7.34 23.02 1.37
N LEU A 36 -7.85 23.88 2.25
CA LEU A 36 -7.71 25.33 2.09
C LEU A 36 -6.23 25.74 2.11
N GLY A 37 -5.46 25.24 3.09
CA GLY A 37 -4.02 25.52 3.19
C GLY A 37 -3.24 25.03 1.96
N LEU A 38 -3.52 23.82 1.46
CA LEU A 38 -2.93 23.30 0.24
C LEU A 38 -3.32 24.12 -1.00
N SER A 39 -4.58 24.57 -1.09
CA SER A 39 -5.05 25.42 -2.19
C SER A 39 -4.37 26.79 -2.18
N LEU A 40 -4.21 27.40 -1.01
CA LEU A 40 -3.50 28.67 -0.87
C LEU A 40 -2.02 28.54 -1.26
N LYS A 41 -1.35 27.44 -0.89
CA LYS A 41 0.05 27.16 -1.30
C LYS A 41 0.22 27.00 -2.81
N ARG A 42 -0.83 26.70 -3.56
CA ARG A 42 -0.79 26.63 -5.04
C ARG A 42 -0.82 28.00 -5.70
N LEU A 43 -1.31 29.03 -5.00
CA LEU A 43 -1.34 30.40 -5.50
C LEU A 43 0.04 31.06 -5.37
N ARG A 44 0.45 31.86 -6.36
CA ARG A 44 1.71 32.61 -6.30
C ARG A 44 1.81 33.50 -5.05
N LEU A 45 0.69 34.12 -4.66
CA LEU A 45 0.62 34.91 -3.44
C LEU A 45 0.85 34.07 -2.18
N GLY A 46 0.28 32.85 -2.12
CA GLY A 46 0.51 31.91 -1.01
C GLY A 46 1.95 31.44 -0.94
N GLN A 47 2.60 31.20 -2.08
CA GLN A 47 4.04 30.88 -2.16
C GLN A 47 4.91 32.05 -1.72
N TRP A 48 4.53 33.27 -2.11
CA TRP A 48 5.21 34.50 -1.72
C TRP A 48 5.12 34.73 -0.21
N ILE A 49 3.92 34.60 0.39
CA ILE A 49 3.72 34.70 1.84
C ILE A 49 4.53 33.61 2.58
N ALA A 50 4.52 32.36 2.09
CA ALA A 50 5.32 31.29 2.66
C ALA A 50 6.83 31.57 2.58
N GLY A 51 7.29 32.31 1.56
CA GLY A 51 8.67 32.76 1.42
C GLY A 51 9.11 33.82 2.45
N PHE A 52 8.17 34.62 2.99
CA PHE A 52 8.50 35.55 4.09
C PHE A 52 8.64 34.86 5.45
N GLY A 53 8.11 33.65 5.58
CA GLY A 53 8.28 32.85 6.79
C GLY A 53 9.69 32.29 6.97
N GLY A 54 10.67 32.68 6.15
CA GLY A 54 12.05 32.21 6.15
C GLY A 54 12.14 30.67 5.92
N PRO A 55 13.22 30.12 5.44
CA PRO A 55 13.48 28.73 5.71
C PRO A 55 13.55 28.69 7.25
N SER A 56 12.58 28.02 7.87
CA SER A 56 12.74 27.55 9.26
C SER A 56 13.95 26.60 9.18
N GLY A 57 15.10 27.23 9.15
CA GLY A 57 16.36 26.59 9.36
C GLY A 57 16.37 26.29 10.83
N ASP A 58 15.81 25.16 11.13
CA ASP A 58 16.19 24.36 12.28
C ASP A 58 15.50 23.01 12.08
N ASP A 59 16.24 22.02 12.27
CA ASP A 59 16.03 20.60 12.41
C ASP A 59 14.70 20.27 13.13
N ASP A 60 13.58 20.75 12.57
CA ASP A 60 12.23 20.62 13.11
C ASP A 60 11.63 19.31 12.62
N GLY A 61 12.23 18.17 13.06
CA GLY A 61 11.60 16.85 13.00
C GLY A 61 11.08 16.36 11.64
N THR A 62 11.14 17.18 10.60
CA THR A 62 10.58 16.91 9.26
C THR A 62 11.57 16.26 8.32
N GLN A 63 12.86 16.19 8.67
CA GLN A 63 13.84 15.51 7.85
C GLN A 63 13.67 14.00 7.99
N TRP A 64 13.50 13.32 6.86
CA TRP A 64 13.41 11.87 6.81
C TRP A 64 14.69 11.21 7.38
N LYS A 65 14.57 10.56 8.54
CA LYS A 65 15.64 9.80 9.21
C LYS A 65 15.43 8.29 9.13
N GLY A 66 14.61 7.83 8.18
CA GLY A 66 14.24 6.42 8.04
C GLY A 66 12.99 6.04 8.83
N MET A 67 12.51 4.81 8.61
CA MET A 67 11.27 4.32 9.24
C MET A 67 11.37 4.17 10.76
N GLY A 68 12.58 4.15 11.34
CA GLY A 68 12.80 4.10 12.79
C GLY A 68 12.17 5.27 13.56
N MET A 69 11.95 6.43 12.91
CA MET A 69 11.29 7.58 13.54
C MET A 69 9.83 7.33 13.94
N PHE A 70 9.22 6.24 13.45
CA PHE A 70 7.84 5.85 13.78
C PHE A 70 7.73 4.91 14.98
N LEU A 71 8.83 4.42 15.55
CA LEU A 71 8.79 3.42 16.63
C LEU A 71 7.91 3.83 17.82
N ASP A 72 7.92 5.11 18.16
CA ASP A 72 7.11 5.69 19.25
C ASP A 72 5.71 6.16 18.77
N ARG A 73 5.33 5.86 17.53
CA ARG A 73 4.08 6.28 16.90
C ARG A 73 3.10 5.12 16.78
N GLN A 74 3.00 4.31 17.80
CA GLN A 74 2.07 3.19 17.83
C GLN A 74 0.62 3.66 17.93
N ILE A 75 -0.23 3.15 17.03
CA ILE A 75 -1.68 3.43 16.96
C ILE A 75 -2.41 2.10 17.08
N LYS A 76 -3.04 1.87 18.22
CA LYS A 76 -3.81 0.64 18.47
C LYS A 76 -5.04 0.56 17.56
N ALA A 77 -5.55 -0.66 17.36
CA ALA A 77 -6.70 -0.91 16.47
C ALA A 77 -8.00 -0.22 16.92
N ASP A 78 -8.13 0.08 18.19
CA ASP A 78 -9.27 0.76 18.83
C ASP A 78 -9.05 2.27 19.02
N ASP A 79 -7.93 2.83 18.55
CA ASP A 79 -7.64 4.25 18.68
C ASP A 79 -8.68 5.10 17.93
N PRO A 80 -9.38 6.03 18.61
CA PRO A 80 -10.42 6.85 17.98
C PRO A 80 -9.90 7.76 16.85
N GLN A 81 -8.61 8.07 16.80
CA GLN A 81 -8.01 8.84 15.70
C GLN A 81 -8.12 8.09 14.35
N LEU A 82 -8.22 6.76 14.36
CA LEU A 82 -8.42 5.98 13.14
C LEU A 82 -9.75 6.31 12.45
N ASN A 83 -10.79 6.70 13.19
CA ASN A 83 -12.05 7.10 12.57
C ASN A 83 -11.87 8.32 11.67
N TRP A 84 -11.08 9.30 12.11
CA TRP A 84 -10.73 10.44 11.27
C TRP A 84 -9.98 10.02 10.00
N VAL A 85 -9.01 9.10 10.13
CA VAL A 85 -8.23 8.59 8.99
C VAL A 85 -9.16 7.94 7.97
N TYR A 86 -10.06 7.07 8.41
CA TYR A 86 -11.01 6.38 7.53
C TYR A 86 -11.99 7.35 6.86
N ASP A 87 -12.50 8.34 7.59
CA ASP A 87 -13.40 9.36 7.04
C ASP A 87 -12.68 10.26 6.03
N ALA A 88 -11.44 10.66 6.32
CA ALA A 88 -10.61 11.45 5.42
C ALA A 88 -10.28 10.66 4.15
N TYR A 89 -9.88 9.39 4.30
CA TYR A 89 -9.60 8.48 3.18
C TYR A 89 -10.84 8.30 2.29
N LYS A 90 -11.99 7.95 2.89
CA LYS A 90 -13.26 7.81 2.18
C LYS A 90 -13.61 9.08 1.40
N LYS A 91 -13.47 10.25 2.03
CA LYS A 91 -13.77 11.54 1.41
C LYS A 91 -12.80 11.85 0.27
N ASN A 92 -11.50 11.65 0.46
CA ASN A 92 -10.49 11.89 -0.55
C ASN A 92 -10.70 10.99 -1.77
N LEU A 93 -10.92 9.68 -1.54
CA LEU A 93 -11.17 8.73 -2.62
C LEU A 93 -12.46 9.06 -3.38
N SER A 94 -13.56 9.41 -2.67
CA SER A 94 -14.81 9.85 -3.30
C SER A 94 -14.60 11.09 -4.19
N ASP A 95 -13.74 12.04 -3.77
CA ASP A 95 -13.47 13.25 -4.55
C ASP A 95 -12.60 12.95 -5.78
N ILE A 96 -11.68 11.96 -5.68
CA ILE A 96 -10.91 11.46 -6.84
C ILE A 96 -11.86 10.82 -7.85
N LEU A 97 -12.75 9.94 -7.40
CA LEU A 97 -13.75 9.31 -8.28
C LEU A 97 -14.66 10.35 -8.95
N ALA A 98 -15.12 11.34 -8.17
CA ALA A 98 -15.91 12.44 -8.70
C ALA A 98 -15.14 13.32 -9.71
N ALA A 99 -13.82 13.47 -9.53
CA ALA A 99 -12.97 14.17 -10.50
C ALA A 99 -12.83 13.38 -11.82
N GLY A 100 -12.65 12.06 -11.75
CA GLY A 100 -12.63 11.17 -12.92
C GLY A 100 -13.93 11.25 -13.72
N ARG A 101 -15.08 11.17 -13.03
CA ARG A 101 -16.39 11.34 -13.68
C ARG A 101 -16.54 12.68 -14.41
N ARG A 102 -16.09 13.77 -13.78
CA ARG A 102 -16.16 15.11 -14.43
C ARG A 102 -15.22 15.22 -15.64
N ALA A 103 -14.16 14.44 -15.66
CA ALA A 103 -13.20 14.40 -16.77
C ALA A 103 -13.54 13.34 -17.82
N ASP A 104 -14.65 12.62 -17.65
CA ASP A 104 -15.07 11.49 -18.49
C ASP A 104 -13.96 10.42 -18.64
N VAL A 105 -13.26 10.13 -17.52
CA VAL A 105 -12.16 9.17 -17.46
C VAL A 105 -12.63 7.92 -16.74
N HIS A 106 -12.37 6.76 -17.31
CA HIS A 106 -12.61 5.48 -16.66
C HIS A 106 -11.53 5.20 -15.62
N ILE A 107 -11.94 4.80 -14.40
CA ILE A 107 -11.00 4.52 -13.30
C ILE A 107 -10.92 3.02 -13.07
N VAL A 108 -9.69 2.49 -13.03
CA VAL A 108 -9.42 1.12 -12.56
C VAL A 108 -8.74 1.22 -11.21
N MET A 109 -9.36 0.67 -10.17
CA MET A 109 -8.85 0.73 -8.80
C MET A 109 -8.86 -0.62 -8.12
N SER A 110 -7.99 -0.79 -7.13
CA SER A 110 -7.91 -2.06 -6.41
C SER A 110 -7.76 -1.90 -4.91
N SER A 111 -8.00 -3.02 -4.17
CA SER A 111 -7.54 -3.20 -2.80
C SER A 111 -6.02 -3.03 -2.71
N ALA A 112 -5.55 -2.48 -1.59
CA ALA A 112 -4.13 -2.45 -1.26
C ALA A 112 -3.70 -3.82 -0.73
N VAL A 113 -2.67 -4.40 -1.33
CA VAL A 113 -2.18 -5.75 -1.03
C VAL A 113 -0.95 -5.70 -0.15
N SER A 114 -0.87 -6.57 0.84
CA SER A 114 0.28 -6.66 1.73
C SER A 114 0.76 -8.10 1.90
N ASN A 115 2.04 -8.25 2.23
CA ASN A 115 2.61 -9.53 2.62
C ASN A 115 2.01 -9.97 3.96
N LEU A 116 1.05 -10.86 3.89
CA LEU A 116 0.37 -11.38 5.08
C LEU A 116 1.19 -12.52 5.71
N ARG A 117 1.66 -13.47 4.88
CA ARG A 117 2.27 -14.72 5.33
C ARG A 117 3.69 -14.54 5.86
N ASP A 118 4.51 -13.77 5.17
CA ASP A 118 5.95 -13.72 5.45
C ASP A 118 6.41 -12.38 6.06
N SER A 119 5.47 -11.51 6.44
CA SER A 119 5.78 -10.26 7.16
C SER A 119 5.08 -10.19 8.51
N ALA A 120 5.78 -10.58 9.57
CA ALA A 120 5.27 -10.41 10.94
C ALA A 120 4.90 -8.95 11.23
N PRO A 121 3.97 -8.69 12.15
CA PRO A 121 3.66 -7.35 12.64
C PRO A 121 4.91 -6.62 13.17
N PHE A 122 4.88 -5.30 13.06
CA PHE A 122 5.97 -4.45 13.57
C PHE A 122 5.84 -4.19 15.07
N ALA A 123 4.61 -4.13 15.60
CA ALA A 123 4.36 -3.88 17.01
C ALA A 123 3.00 -4.41 17.49
N GLY A 124 2.92 -4.71 18.80
CA GLY A 124 1.71 -5.17 19.46
C GLY A 124 1.71 -6.68 19.72
N ASP A 125 1.61 -7.06 21.02
CA ASP A 125 1.67 -8.47 21.44
C ASP A 125 0.53 -9.30 20.86
N ASP A 126 -0.69 -8.73 20.81
CA ASP A 126 -1.85 -9.39 20.22
C ASP A 126 -1.65 -9.64 18.72
N ALA A 127 -1.06 -8.70 18.00
CA ALA A 127 -0.75 -8.84 16.58
C ALA A 127 0.27 -9.97 16.37
N VAL A 128 1.33 -10.01 17.18
CA VAL A 128 2.35 -11.06 17.13
C VAL A 128 1.73 -12.43 17.46
N ALA A 129 0.87 -12.51 18.48
CA ALA A 129 0.19 -13.76 18.85
C ALA A 129 -0.69 -14.27 17.70
N GLN A 130 -1.46 -13.40 17.03
CA GLN A 130 -2.25 -13.78 15.85
C GLN A 130 -1.37 -14.28 14.69
N PHE A 131 -0.22 -13.65 14.47
CA PHE A 131 0.72 -14.07 13.43
C PHE A 131 1.32 -15.46 13.71
N GLN A 132 1.71 -15.70 14.97
CA GLN A 132 2.23 -17.02 15.39
C GLN A 132 1.16 -18.11 15.28
N LEU A 133 -0.07 -17.82 15.68
CA LEU A 133 -1.20 -18.73 15.53
C LEU A 133 -1.49 -19.04 14.06
N ALA A 134 -1.46 -18.03 13.20
CA ALA A 134 -1.63 -18.20 11.75
C ALA A 134 -0.61 -19.18 11.18
N ARG A 135 0.67 -19.06 11.55
CA ARG A 135 1.73 -19.97 11.11
C ARG A 135 1.51 -21.41 11.55
N LEU A 136 1.03 -21.61 12.78
CA LEU A 136 0.72 -22.96 13.30
C LEU A 136 -0.45 -23.59 12.52
N ILE A 137 -1.51 -22.83 12.29
CA ILE A 137 -2.72 -23.28 11.58
C ILE A 137 -2.39 -23.55 10.09
N GLU A 138 -1.55 -22.72 9.47
CA GLU A 138 -1.07 -22.95 8.09
C GLU A 138 -0.27 -24.26 7.99
N ALA A 139 0.58 -24.55 8.96
CA ALA A 139 1.34 -25.80 9.02
C ALA A 139 0.44 -27.06 9.14
N GLU A 140 -0.78 -26.90 9.68
CA GLU A 140 -1.81 -27.94 9.70
C GLU A 140 -2.58 -28.05 8.36
N GLY A 141 -2.28 -27.21 7.37
CA GLY A 141 -2.97 -27.17 6.08
C GLY A 141 -4.30 -26.42 6.06
N LYS A 142 -4.68 -25.73 7.15
CA LYS A 142 -5.93 -24.98 7.29
C LYS A 142 -5.78 -23.54 6.75
N VAL A 143 -5.60 -23.42 5.43
CA VAL A 143 -5.21 -22.16 4.78
C VAL A 143 -6.19 -21.02 5.02
N ASP A 144 -7.50 -21.23 4.95
CA ASP A 144 -8.50 -20.16 5.13
C ASP A 144 -8.56 -19.65 6.57
N GLU A 145 -8.41 -20.55 7.54
CA GLU A 145 -8.33 -20.20 8.96
C GLU A 145 -7.03 -19.43 9.23
N ALA A 146 -5.90 -19.90 8.72
CA ALA A 146 -4.61 -19.22 8.80
C ALA A 146 -4.66 -17.81 8.19
N ARG A 147 -5.29 -17.64 7.01
CA ARG A 147 -5.48 -16.34 6.37
C ARG A 147 -6.23 -15.37 7.29
N SER A 148 -7.27 -15.83 7.96
CA SER A 148 -8.06 -15.00 8.89
C SER A 148 -7.20 -14.49 10.05
N HIS A 149 -6.33 -15.33 10.60
CA HIS A 149 -5.39 -14.94 11.65
C HIS A 149 -4.28 -14.00 11.13
N TYR A 150 -3.76 -14.21 9.93
CA TYR A 150 -2.81 -13.27 9.30
C TYR A 150 -3.43 -11.89 9.04
N ILE A 151 -4.69 -11.84 8.61
CA ILE A 151 -5.44 -10.58 8.46
C ILE A 151 -5.60 -9.90 9.83
N SER A 152 -5.97 -10.65 10.86
CA SER A 152 -6.08 -10.13 12.23
C SER A 152 -4.73 -9.59 12.73
N ALA A 153 -3.64 -10.30 12.48
CA ALA A 153 -2.29 -9.86 12.82
C ALA A 153 -1.92 -8.52 12.18
N ARG A 154 -2.25 -8.34 10.88
CA ARG A 154 -2.06 -7.07 10.16
C ARG A 154 -2.93 -5.96 10.75
N ASP A 155 -4.21 -6.24 11.04
CA ASP A 155 -5.17 -5.24 11.50
C ASP A 155 -4.92 -4.79 12.96
N LEU A 156 -4.28 -5.65 13.76
CA LEU A 156 -3.87 -5.36 15.13
C LEU A 156 -2.46 -4.73 15.22
N ASP A 157 -1.68 -4.72 14.13
CA ASP A 157 -0.33 -4.14 14.11
C ASP A 157 -0.37 -2.66 14.50
N ALA A 158 0.27 -2.32 15.61
CA ALA A 158 0.25 -0.96 16.14
C ALA A 158 1.16 0.01 15.35
N LEU A 159 2.15 -0.48 14.60
CA LEU A 159 2.87 0.28 13.59
C LEU A 159 2.24 0.05 12.21
N ARG A 160 1.19 0.78 11.92
CA ARG A 160 0.23 0.56 10.84
C ARG A 160 0.75 0.98 9.46
N PHE A 161 1.85 0.38 9.01
CA PHE A 161 2.41 0.63 7.68
C PHE A 161 1.68 -0.10 6.54
N ARG A 162 0.76 -0.99 6.88
CA ARG A 162 -0.08 -1.74 5.93
C ARG A 162 -1.52 -1.23 5.97
N ALA A 163 -2.16 -1.16 4.81
CA ALA A 163 -3.60 -0.90 4.76
C ALA A 163 -4.34 -2.03 5.49
N ASP A 164 -5.22 -1.66 6.42
CA ASP A 164 -6.05 -2.60 7.16
C ASP A 164 -7.33 -2.98 6.40
N SER A 165 -8.10 -3.92 6.96
CA SER A 165 -9.36 -4.39 6.38
C SER A 165 -10.37 -3.26 6.17
N LYS A 166 -10.38 -2.24 7.04
CA LYS A 166 -11.34 -1.13 6.94
C LYS A 166 -11.03 -0.19 5.78
N LEU A 167 -9.75 0.11 5.53
CA LEU A 167 -9.32 0.87 4.35
C LEU A 167 -9.68 0.13 3.06
N ASN A 168 -9.39 -1.18 2.99
CA ASN A 168 -9.74 -2.00 1.83
C ASN A 168 -11.27 -2.11 1.63
N ALA A 169 -12.05 -2.23 2.69
CA ALA A 169 -13.51 -2.24 2.61
C ALA A 169 -14.07 -0.90 2.08
N ILE A 170 -13.49 0.24 2.49
CA ILE A 170 -13.86 1.55 1.95
C ILE A 170 -13.57 1.62 0.45
N THR A 171 -12.38 1.17 0.03
CA THR A 171 -11.97 1.13 -1.38
C THR A 171 -12.93 0.28 -2.19
N GLN A 172 -13.23 -0.92 -1.73
CA GLN A 172 -14.17 -1.85 -2.38
C GLN A 172 -15.57 -1.23 -2.49
N ALA A 173 -16.10 -0.71 -1.38
CA ALA A 173 -17.45 -0.15 -1.36
C ALA A 173 -17.60 1.03 -2.34
N LEU A 174 -16.60 1.92 -2.40
CA LEU A 174 -16.61 3.04 -3.33
C LEU A 174 -16.45 2.60 -4.79
N GLY A 175 -15.55 1.62 -5.05
CA GLY A 175 -15.35 1.09 -6.40
C GLY A 175 -16.58 0.37 -6.95
N GLN A 176 -17.33 -0.34 -6.09
CA GLN A 176 -18.55 -1.05 -6.47
C GLN A 176 -19.79 -0.15 -6.57
N ALA A 177 -19.78 1.01 -5.92
CA ALA A 177 -20.90 1.96 -5.95
C ALA A 177 -20.99 2.77 -7.26
N GLU A 178 -20.00 2.68 -8.16
CA GLU A 178 -19.86 3.50 -9.36
C GLU A 178 -19.89 2.64 -10.66
N PRO A 179 -20.96 1.90 -10.94
CA PRO A 179 -21.01 1.04 -12.12
C PRO A 179 -20.93 1.88 -13.41
N GLY A 180 -20.05 1.44 -14.31
CA GLY A 180 -19.83 2.07 -15.61
C GLY A 180 -18.70 3.11 -15.67
N GLY A 181 -18.33 3.73 -14.55
CA GLY A 181 -17.20 4.68 -14.49
C GLY A 181 -15.97 4.16 -13.75
N VAL A 182 -16.12 3.08 -13.00
CA VAL A 182 -15.06 2.48 -12.18
C VAL A 182 -15.04 0.97 -12.35
N THR A 183 -13.86 0.40 -12.57
CA THR A 183 -13.59 -1.03 -12.46
C THR A 183 -12.85 -1.29 -11.16
N TYR A 184 -13.47 -1.98 -10.22
CA TYR A 184 -12.80 -2.45 -8.99
C TYR A 184 -12.19 -3.82 -9.20
N VAL A 185 -10.93 -3.99 -8.80
CA VAL A 185 -10.19 -5.25 -8.82
C VAL A 185 -9.84 -5.64 -7.39
N ASP A 186 -10.26 -6.81 -6.95
CA ASP A 186 -9.78 -7.36 -5.67
C ASP A 186 -8.38 -7.95 -5.87
N ALA A 187 -7.37 -7.07 -5.80
CA ALA A 187 -5.99 -7.46 -6.01
C ALA A 187 -5.48 -8.38 -4.88
N GLN A 188 -5.98 -8.23 -3.63
CA GLN A 188 -5.59 -9.12 -2.54
C GLN A 188 -6.04 -10.55 -2.84
N ALA A 189 -7.31 -10.77 -3.14
CA ALA A 189 -7.83 -12.10 -3.45
C ALA A 189 -7.16 -12.69 -4.73
N ALA A 190 -6.93 -11.86 -5.74
CA ALA A 190 -6.31 -12.31 -6.97
C ALA A 190 -4.84 -12.73 -6.81
N LEU A 191 -4.06 -12.02 -5.98
CA LEU A 191 -2.67 -12.38 -5.70
C LEU A 191 -2.57 -13.54 -4.72
N ASP A 192 -3.46 -13.65 -3.75
CA ASP A 192 -3.58 -14.80 -2.87
C ASP A 192 -3.81 -16.09 -3.69
N ALA A 193 -4.77 -16.07 -4.62
CA ALA A 193 -5.08 -17.20 -5.49
C ALA A 193 -3.91 -17.61 -6.42
N GLN A 194 -2.98 -16.70 -6.70
CA GLN A 194 -1.79 -16.96 -7.50
C GLN A 194 -0.57 -17.38 -6.66
N SER A 195 -0.69 -17.32 -5.34
CA SER A 195 0.39 -17.69 -4.42
C SER A 195 0.38 -19.19 -4.13
N PRO A 196 1.54 -19.84 -4.03
CA PRO A 196 1.62 -21.31 -3.85
C PRO A 196 0.87 -21.83 -2.63
N SER A 197 0.81 -21.04 -1.56
CA SER A 197 0.09 -21.38 -0.33
C SER A 197 -1.34 -20.81 -0.27
N GLY A 198 -1.81 -20.12 -1.31
CA GLY A 198 -3.09 -19.42 -1.30
C GLY A 198 -3.09 -18.14 -0.46
N ILE A 199 -1.95 -17.69 0.05
CA ILE A 199 -1.77 -16.45 0.82
C ILE A 199 -0.52 -15.77 0.29
N ALA A 200 -0.64 -14.52 -0.17
CA ALA A 200 0.47 -13.77 -0.75
C ALA A 200 1.60 -13.54 0.27
N GLY A 201 2.80 -13.89 -0.13
CA GLY A 201 4.02 -13.84 0.66
C GLY A 201 5.21 -13.31 -0.11
N ARG A 202 6.40 -13.82 0.20
CA ARG A 202 7.69 -13.40 -0.38
C ARG A 202 7.82 -13.57 -1.90
N GLU A 203 7.08 -14.49 -2.49
CA GLU A 203 7.04 -14.66 -3.96
C GLU A 203 6.38 -13.46 -4.65
N THR A 204 5.69 -12.64 -3.88
CA THR A 204 5.01 -11.43 -4.34
C THR A 204 5.69 -10.16 -3.80
N PHE A 205 6.28 -10.21 -2.60
CA PHE A 205 6.81 -9.04 -1.90
C PHE A 205 8.26 -9.25 -1.43
N TYR A 206 9.05 -8.18 -1.47
CA TYR A 206 10.36 -8.14 -0.81
C TYR A 206 10.25 -8.05 0.72
N GLU A 207 9.23 -7.34 1.22
CA GLU A 207 8.99 -7.14 2.65
C GLU A 207 7.48 -6.96 2.90
N HIS A 208 7.02 -5.99 3.67
CA HIS A 208 5.62 -5.88 4.07
C HIS A 208 4.66 -5.42 2.94
N VAL A 209 5.12 -4.57 2.00
CA VAL A 209 4.26 -3.97 0.94
C VAL A 209 4.95 -3.77 -0.42
N HIS A 210 6.28 -3.77 -0.49
CA HIS A 210 6.98 -3.53 -1.75
C HIS A 210 7.09 -4.81 -2.56
N PHE A 211 6.53 -4.77 -3.75
CA PHE A 211 6.46 -5.92 -4.65
C PHE A 211 7.83 -6.31 -5.21
N THR A 212 8.06 -7.61 -5.38
CA THR A 212 9.08 -8.12 -6.28
C THR A 212 8.75 -7.71 -7.73
N PHE A 213 9.69 -7.88 -8.66
CA PHE A 213 9.39 -7.64 -10.07
C PHE A 213 8.22 -8.52 -10.56
N ALA A 214 8.19 -9.79 -10.17
CA ALA A 214 7.09 -10.70 -10.50
C ALA A 214 5.76 -10.26 -9.85
N GLY A 215 5.79 -9.79 -8.59
CA GLY A 215 4.64 -9.23 -7.90
C GLY A 215 4.08 -8.00 -8.60
N ASN A 216 4.96 -7.05 -8.99
CA ASN A 216 4.57 -5.87 -9.78
C ASN A 216 3.95 -6.28 -11.13
N HIS A 217 4.53 -7.25 -11.83
CA HIS A 217 3.98 -7.76 -13.09
C HIS A 217 2.58 -8.34 -12.90
N ARG A 218 2.36 -9.15 -11.85
CA ARG A 218 1.04 -9.71 -11.53
C ARG A 218 0.01 -8.62 -11.27
N LEU A 219 0.34 -7.61 -10.45
CA LEU A 219 -0.54 -6.47 -10.18
C LEU A 219 -0.82 -5.65 -11.44
N ALA A 220 0.20 -5.35 -12.23
CA ALA A 220 0.05 -4.64 -13.51
C ALA A 220 -0.89 -5.37 -14.47
N ARG A 221 -0.81 -6.70 -14.52
CA ARG A 221 -1.73 -7.52 -15.33
C ARG A 221 -3.19 -7.45 -14.87
N LEU A 222 -3.42 -7.36 -13.57
CA LEU A 222 -4.78 -7.17 -13.05
C LEU A 222 -5.36 -5.83 -13.49
N PHE A 223 -4.59 -4.75 -13.40
CA PHE A 223 -5.02 -3.43 -13.90
C PHE A 223 -5.21 -3.42 -15.41
N ALA A 224 -4.25 -3.97 -16.15
CA ALA A 224 -4.35 -4.09 -17.61
C ALA A 224 -5.57 -4.91 -18.05
N GLY A 225 -5.90 -5.97 -17.30
CA GLY A 225 -7.13 -6.76 -17.52
C GLY A 225 -8.39 -5.93 -17.32
N GLY A 226 -8.44 -5.08 -16.30
CA GLY A 226 -9.55 -4.14 -16.07
C GLY A 226 -9.71 -3.14 -17.21
N ILE A 227 -8.60 -2.56 -17.69
CA ILE A 227 -8.59 -1.65 -18.85
C ILE A 227 -9.04 -2.39 -20.10
N ALA A 228 -8.50 -3.58 -20.37
CA ALA A 228 -8.85 -4.39 -21.54
C ALA A 228 -10.33 -4.77 -21.58
N SER A 229 -10.91 -5.08 -20.41
CA SER A 229 -12.34 -5.37 -20.29
C SER A 229 -13.20 -4.16 -20.68
N GLN A 230 -12.79 -2.97 -20.25
CA GLN A 230 -13.50 -1.72 -20.59
C GLN A 230 -13.37 -1.38 -22.07
N LEU A 231 -12.19 -1.50 -22.68
CA LEU A 231 -11.96 -1.31 -24.11
C LEU A 231 -12.79 -2.30 -24.93
N ALA A 232 -12.82 -3.57 -24.52
CA ALA A 232 -13.63 -4.59 -25.21
C ALA A 232 -15.13 -4.27 -25.19
N SER A 233 -15.64 -3.65 -24.12
CA SER A 233 -17.03 -3.18 -24.03
C SER A 233 -17.31 -2.01 -25.00
N GLY A 234 -16.30 -1.20 -25.32
CA GLY A 234 -16.34 -0.14 -26.32
C GLY A 234 -16.10 -0.60 -27.76
N GLY A 235 -15.83 -1.90 -27.98
CA GLY A 235 -15.57 -2.46 -29.30
C GLY A 235 -14.08 -2.69 -29.64
N ASP A 236 -13.16 -2.14 -28.85
CA ASP A 236 -11.72 -2.25 -29.04
C ASP A 236 -11.19 -3.43 -28.21
N LYS A 237 -11.06 -4.60 -28.82
CA LYS A 237 -10.49 -5.77 -28.14
C LYS A 237 -8.98 -5.76 -28.25
N PRO A 238 -8.23 -5.70 -27.13
CA PRO A 238 -6.81 -5.95 -27.15
C PRO A 238 -6.52 -7.33 -27.77
N SER A 239 -5.61 -7.39 -28.76
CA SER A 239 -5.27 -8.61 -29.47
C SER A 239 -3.93 -9.17 -28.99
N GLY A 240 -3.82 -10.50 -28.96
CA GLY A 240 -2.60 -11.22 -28.62
C GLY A 240 -2.48 -11.63 -27.16
N PRO A 241 -1.51 -12.50 -26.88
CA PRO A 241 -1.26 -12.97 -25.53
C PRO A 241 -0.61 -11.87 -24.66
N TRP A 242 -0.90 -11.92 -23.37
CA TRP A 242 -0.21 -11.08 -22.39
C TRP A 242 1.27 -11.45 -22.33
N LEU A 243 2.12 -10.43 -22.23
CA LEU A 243 3.55 -10.65 -22.02
C LEU A 243 3.80 -11.34 -20.67
N THR A 244 4.74 -12.25 -20.69
CA THR A 244 5.26 -12.88 -19.45
C THR A 244 6.10 -11.89 -18.65
N SER A 245 6.35 -12.20 -17.37
CA SER A 245 7.26 -11.42 -16.52
C SER A 245 8.65 -11.28 -17.12
N GLY A 246 9.19 -12.37 -17.72
CA GLY A 246 10.51 -12.35 -18.36
C GLY A 246 10.55 -11.49 -19.62
N GLU A 247 9.51 -11.53 -20.46
CA GLU A 247 9.41 -10.65 -21.63
C GLU A 247 9.30 -9.18 -21.23
N CYS A 248 8.52 -8.87 -20.17
CA CYS A 248 8.46 -7.53 -19.61
C CYS A 248 9.81 -7.07 -19.06
N ALA A 249 10.54 -7.93 -18.34
CA ALA A 249 11.87 -7.64 -17.83
C ALA A 249 12.84 -7.30 -18.99
N GLY A 250 12.83 -8.12 -20.05
CA GLY A 250 13.66 -7.87 -21.23
C GLY A 250 13.34 -6.54 -21.92
N ARG A 251 12.04 -6.20 -22.09
CA ARG A 251 11.63 -4.92 -22.70
C ARG A 251 11.94 -3.70 -21.83
N LEU A 252 11.95 -3.84 -20.52
CA LEU A 252 12.29 -2.80 -19.56
C LEU A 252 13.80 -2.71 -19.30
N ALA A 253 14.59 -3.57 -19.95
CA ALA A 253 16.02 -3.73 -19.71
C ALA A 253 16.36 -4.00 -18.22
N TYR A 254 15.45 -4.67 -17.49
CA TYR A 254 15.65 -5.08 -16.10
C TYR A 254 16.62 -6.27 -16.06
N THR A 255 17.81 -6.03 -15.55
CA THR A 255 18.93 -6.98 -15.54
C THR A 255 19.14 -7.63 -14.17
N ASP A 256 19.97 -8.67 -14.11
CA ASP A 256 20.40 -9.25 -12.82
C ASP A 256 21.18 -8.24 -11.97
N TRP A 257 21.86 -7.27 -12.58
CA TRP A 257 22.48 -6.15 -11.86
C TRP A 257 21.44 -5.30 -11.15
N ASP A 258 20.37 -4.89 -11.83
CA ASP A 258 19.30 -4.11 -11.24
C ASP A 258 18.61 -4.87 -10.11
N ARG A 259 18.39 -6.18 -10.31
CA ARG A 259 17.86 -7.07 -9.27
C ARG A 259 18.79 -7.08 -8.05
N GLY A 260 20.09 -7.26 -8.25
CA GLY A 260 21.08 -7.23 -7.16
C GLY A 260 21.11 -5.91 -6.40
N VAL A 261 20.98 -4.76 -7.09
CA VAL A 261 20.91 -3.44 -6.46
C VAL A 261 19.65 -3.31 -5.60
N VAL A 262 18.50 -3.76 -6.10
CA VAL A 262 17.24 -3.76 -5.34
C VAL A 262 17.35 -4.65 -4.10
N LEU A 263 17.84 -5.89 -4.24
CA LEU A 263 18.01 -6.82 -3.13
C LEU A 263 18.95 -6.25 -2.06
N ALA A 264 20.10 -5.68 -2.45
CA ALA A 264 21.02 -5.04 -1.51
C ALA A 264 20.37 -3.85 -0.76
N SER A 265 19.50 -3.10 -1.43
CA SER A 265 18.74 -2.01 -0.81
C SER A 265 17.70 -2.54 0.20
N VAL A 266 16.98 -3.61 -0.16
CA VAL A 266 16.01 -4.25 0.73
C VAL A 266 16.70 -4.85 1.95
N ILE A 267 17.79 -5.59 1.77
CA ILE A 267 18.58 -6.16 2.88
C ILE A 267 19.04 -5.07 3.85
N ARG A 268 19.59 -3.95 3.35
CA ARG A 268 19.96 -2.81 4.21
C ARG A 268 18.78 -2.24 4.99
N ARG A 269 17.60 -2.16 4.38
CA ARG A 269 16.38 -1.69 5.04
C ARG A 269 15.95 -2.65 6.15
N LEU A 270 15.96 -3.95 5.90
CA LEU A 270 15.58 -4.97 6.88
C LEU A 270 16.54 -5.03 8.09
N GLN A 271 17.75 -4.56 7.94
CA GLN A 271 18.72 -4.45 9.06
C GLN A 271 18.49 -3.23 9.95
N GLN A 272 17.56 -2.35 9.62
CA GLN A 272 17.27 -1.11 10.34
C GLN A 272 15.91 -1.14 11.03
N PRO A 273 15.71 -0.35 12.11
CA PRO A 273 14.40 -0.18 12.70
C PRO A 273 13.36 0.38 11.70
N PRO A 274 12.11 -0.04 11.78
CA PRO A 274 11.52 -1.02 12.70
C PRO A 274 11.65 -2.48 12.23
N PHE A 275 12.19 -2.74 11.05
CA PHE A 275 12.23 -4.08 10.44
C PHE A 275 12.99 -5.10 11.26
N ASN A 276 14.18 -4.72 11.79
CA ASN A 276 15.05 -5.57 12.59
C ASN A 276 14.44 -5.97 13.96
N HIS A 277 13.30 -5.39 14.35
CA HIS A 277 12.58 -5.76 15.57
C HIS A 277 11.45 -6.80 15.29
N ARG A 278 11.16 -7.12 14.03
CA ARG A 278 10.12 -8.08 13.69
C ARG A 278 10.53 -9.51 14.05
N LEU A 279 9.53 -10.31 14.46
CA LEU A 279 9.70 -11.70 14.88
C LEU A 279 10.46 -12.57 13.86
N ASN A 280 10.18 -12.40 12.57
CA ASN A 280 10.73 -13.24 11.50
C ASN A 280 11.74 -12.51 10.59
N ASN A 281 12.37 -11.44 11.09
CA ASN A 281 13.28 -10.65 10.25
C ASN A 281 14.54 -11.41 9.83
N ASP A 282 15.12 -12.21 10.73
CA ASP A 282 16.31 -13.00 10.43
C ASP A 282 16.04 -14.08 9.37
N GLU A 283 14.85 -14.69 9.41
CA GLU A 283 14.38 -15.61 8.37
C GLU A 283 14.28 -14.90 7.02
N ALA A 284 13.66 -13.72 6.98
CA ALA A 284 13.54 -12.92 5.76
C ALA A 284 14.90 -12.49 5.20
N LEU A 285 15.84 -12.08 6.06
CA LEU A 285 17.20 -11.72 5.67
C LEU A 285 17.99 -12.91 5.12
N GLY A 286 17.86 -14.10 5.73
CA GLY A 286 18.49 -15.33 5.23
C GLY A 286 18.03 -15.62 3.81
N GLN A 287 16.73 -15.65 3.58
CA GLN A 287 16.13 -15.95 2.28
C GLN A 287 16.56 -14.96 1.18
N LEU A 288 16.59 -13.65 1.47
CA LEU A 288 17.02 -12.65 0.48
C LEU A 288 18.52 -12.68 0.16
N ARG A 289 19.34 -13.29 1.03
CA ARG A 289 20.78 -13.47 0.76
C ARG A 289 21.06 -14.68 -0.12
N ASP A 290 20.12 -15.63 -0.14
CA ASP A 290 20.22 -16.84 -0.96
C ASP A 290 19.73 -16.64 -2.40
N GLU A 291 19.07 -15.48 -2.69
CA GLU A 291 18.60 -15.07 -4.02
C GLU A 291 19.69 -14.37 -4.86
#